data_601dc2eb308e1800cbe0f8261e36ecf3
#
_entry.id   601dc2eb308e1800cbe0f8261e36ecf3
#
_cell.length_a   1.000
_cell.length_b   1.000
_cell.length_c   1.000
_cell.angle_alpha   90.00
_cell.angle_beta   90.00
_cell.angle_gamma   90.00
#
_symmetry.space_group_name_H-M   'P 1'
#
loop_
_entity.id
_entity.type
_entity.pdbx_description
1 polymer ?
#
loop_
_entity_poly.entity_id
_entity_poly.type
_entity_poly.pdbx_seq_one_letter_code
_entity_poly.pdbx_strand_id
1 'polypeptide(L)'
;MNTYKSLQFLLLAYLATARGDTFDYVIAGGGTAGLVIANRLSERSDITVAVIEAGDDVRQDPGVQSIDFLFANFNASINYQYPSVTGPELGSRNLTYRAGKALGGTSAINGMVYIRGDKAQYDAWEKLGNKGWNWNSVFSYYKLGERFIAPSSAQIEVGATYDASVHGDSGPLDNGFPFIISNGSFYDKARATWESLGLGPITDLNGGDPRGFVAAPQTLDPEAGVREDSARAYYTPAEARTNLKVIKGTVKRITWASGSGKQAVATGFEYVSPSGAIIKVGARKEVVISASAYRSPLILEASGVGNPKILKKLGIPTKVNLPGVGESMQDHNIVAMTYNLSNNITGRIGYATMPTAQDVFGSKTSSLAASTFKKLRSWAKALSATSDGAISPSAIERRFRIQHDLIFNKNITIAELFPTNTGDGGLLEQFWTSMPFSWGSVHLSSRDNIEVPSITANLLSTDFDLDMLTAVGRLSQKAYATAPLTDLIADNSSPGYTKLPLDASDEQWATFLKANALNALHVVGSCAMLPKELGGVVDSDVKVHGTRNVRVVDASIIPMQLSGHTMAPVYGVAEMAADRIKASWK
;
A
#
# COMPACT_ATOMS: atom_id res chain seq x y z
N MET A 1 13.44 46.83 57.44
CA MET A 1 13.64 45.38 57.35
C MET A 1 12.32 44.74 56.97
N ASN A 2 12.09 44.56 55.68
CA ASN A 2 10.87 43.95 55.16
C ASN A 2 11.29 42.71 54.34
N THR A 3 10.94 41.56 54.87
CA THR A 3 11.12 40.25 54.24
C THR A 3 9.97 39.95 53.31
N TYR A 4 10.18 39.99 52.01
CA TYR A 4 9.26 39.46 51.02
C TYR A 4 9.35 37.93 50.99
N LYS A 5 8.27 37.26 51.37
CA LYS A 5 8.08 35.83 51.12
C LYS A 5 7.48 35.68 49.72
N SER A 6 8.24 35.20 48.78
CA SER A 6 7.76 34.77 47.47
C SER A 6 7.02 33.43 47.58
N LEU A 7 5.72 33.44 47.38
CA LEU A 7 4.90 32.25 47.21
C LEU A 7 5.06 31.76 45.77
N GLN A 8 5.82 30.68 45.56
CA GLN A 8 5.78 29.94 44.30
C GLN A 8 4.51 29.06 44.27
N PHE A 9 3.50 29.47 43.49
CA PHE A 9 2.39 28.61 43.13
C PHE A 9 2.88 27.62 42.07
N LEU A 10 3.10 26.36 42.44
CA LEU A 10 3.18 25.25 41.51
C LEU A 10 1.78 24.99 40.95
N LEU A 11 1.51 25.47 39.74
CA LEU A 11 0.35 25.07 38.96
C LEU A 11 0.58 23.63 38.46
N LEU A 12 0.17 22.64 39.23
CA LEU A 12 -0.03 21.26 38.73
C LEU A 12 -1.27 21.28 37.83
N ALA A 13 -1.07 21.45 36.54
CA ALA A 13 -2.14 21.24 35.56
C ALA A 13 -2.46 19.72 35.54
N TYR A 14 -3.45 19.34 36.34
CA TYR A 14 -4.12 18.06 36.15
C TYR A 14 -4.84 18.13 34.79
N LEU A 15 -4.23 17.56 33.75
CA LEU A 15 -4.92 17.28 32.49
C LEU A 15 -6.01 16.23 32.77
N ALA A 16 -7.18 16.68 33.17
CA ALA A 16 -8.36 15.83 33.27
C ALA A 16 -8.67 15.31 31.88
N THR A 17 -8.45 14.03 31.64
CA THR A 17 -8.89 13.39 30.39
C THR A 17 -10.41 13.36 30.38
N ALA A 18 -11.03 14.13 29.48
CA ALA A 18 -12.47 14.09 29.28
C ALA A 18 -12.87 12.65 28.83
N ARG A 19 -13.90 12.11 29.48
CA ARG A 19 -14.45 10.81 29.08
C ARG A 19 -15.39 11.04 27.90
N GLY A 20 -15.01 10.56 26.74
CA GLY A 20 -15.83 10.59 25.53
C GLY A 20 -16.92 9.51 25.52
N ASP A 21 -17.68 9.50 24.45
CA ASP A 21 -18.72 8.51 24.18
C ASP A 21 -18.18 7.08 24.14
N THR A 22 -19.07 6.11 24.26
CA THR A 22 -18.74 4.67 24.15
C THR A 22 -19.53 4.04 23.01
N PHE A 23 -18.85 3.33 22.13
CA PHE A 23 -19.41 2.63 20.97
C PHE A 23 -19.16 1.12 21.06
N ASP A 24 -19.79 0.33 20.19
CA ASP A 24 -19.47 -1.10 20.10
C ASP A 24 -18.10 -1.29 19.46
N TYR A 25 -17.83 -0.59 18.37
CA TYR A 25 -16.56 -0.58 17.67
C TYR A 25 -15.99 0.82 17.57
N VAL A 26 -14.69 0.96 17.77
CA VAL A 26 -13.97 2.20 17.52
C VAL A 26 -12.82 1.91 16.55
N ILE A 27 -12.80 2.66 15.44
CA ILE A 27 -11.86 2.50 14.33
C ILE A 27 -10.88 3.67 14.35
N ALA A 28 -9.59 3.39 14.36
CA ALA A 28 -8.53 4.39 14.25
C ALA A 28 -8.12 4.55 12.79
N GLY A 29 -8.55 5.64 12.15
CA GLY A 29 -8.31 6.00 10.75
C GLY A 29 -9.53 5.78 9.85
N GLY A 30 -9.98 6.85 9.22
CA GLY A 30 -11.04 6.89 8.19
C GLY A 30 -10.46 6.84 6.77
N GLY A 31 -9.45 5.99 6.56
CA GLY A 31 -8.82 5.78 5.26
C GLY A 31 -9.48 4.66 4.43
N THR A 32 -8.76 4.20 3.41
CA THR A 32 -9.23 3.21 2.42
C THR A 32 -9.91 2.00 3.08
N ALA A 33 -9.26 1.33 4.03
CA ALA A 33 -9.83 0.17 4.71
C ALA A 33 -10.80 0.54 5.85
N GLY A 34 -10.48 1.60 6.61
CA GLY A 34 -11.26 1.98 7.79
C GLY A 34 -12.71 2.33 7.47
N LEU A 35 -12.97 2.99 6.35
CA LEU A 35 -14.33 3.33 5.91
C LEU A 35 -15.10 2.12 5.37
N VAL A 36 -14.41 1.14 4.74
CA VAL A 36 -15.03 -0.16 4.42
C VAL A 36 -15.53 -0.84 5.70
N ILE A 37 -14.64 -0.98 6.69
CA ILE A 37 -15.02 -1.58 7.98
C ILE A 37 -16.16 -0.81 8.65
N ALA A 38 -16.10 0.52 8.66
CA ALA A 38 -17.12 1.36 9.26
C ALA A 38 -18.49 1.19 8.60
N ASN A 39 -18.51 1.18 7.25
CA ASN A 39 -19.73 0.94 6.47
C ASN A 39 -20.33 -0.43 6.81
N ARG A 40 -19.55 -1.50 6.67
CA ARG A 40 -20.01 -2.87 6.82
C ARG A 40 -20.45 -3.20 8.26
N LEU A 41 -19.80 -2.64 9.28
CA LEU A 41 -20.19 -2.85 10.67
C LEU A 41 -21.46 -2.07 11.05
N SER A 42 -21.66 -0.88 10.50
CA SER A 42 -22.83 -0.04 10.76
C SER A 42 -24.08 -0.41 9.95
N GLU A 43 -24.04 -1.44 9.10
CA GLU A 43 -25.23 -2.00 8.42
C GLU A 43 -26.31 -2.44 9.41
N ARG A 44 -25.89 -2.92 10.58
CA ARG A 44 -26.80 -3.25 11.68
C ARG A 44 -27.03 -2.01 12.56
N SER A 45 -28.27 -1.56 12.65
CA SER A 45 -28.65 -0.36 13.42
C SER A 45 -28.43 -0.47 14.93
N ASP A 46 -28.38 -1.71 15.46
CA ASP A 46 -28.09 -1.99 16.89
C ASP A 46 -26.59 -2.00 17.23
N ILE A 47 -25.71 -1.89 16.22
CA ILE A 47 -24.26 -1.80 16.38
C ILE A 47 -23.80 -0.36 16.17
N THR A 48 -23.20 0.23 17.20
CA THR A 48 -22.67 1.59 17.12
C THR A 48 -21.18 1.59 16.76
N VAL A 49 -20.80 2.42 15.79
CA VAL A 49 -19.44 2.52 15.26
C VAL A 49 -18.94 3.95 15.31
N ALA A 50 -17.73 4.15 15.81
CA ALA A 50 -17.02 5.43 15.70
C ALA A 50 -15.76 5.26 14.87
N VAL A 51 -15.48 6.22 13.98
CA VAL A 51 -14.22 6.36 13.26
C VAL A 51 -13.52 7.61 13.76
N ILE A 52 -12.26 7.51 14.16
CA ILE A 52 -11.43 8.67 14.53
C ILE A 52 -10.49 8.95 13.36
N GLU A 53 -10.66 10.11 12.70
CA GLU A 53 -9.88 10.52 11.55
C GLU A 53 -9.17 11.85 11.80
N ALA A 54 -7.88 11.91 11.44
CA ALA A 54 -7.03 13.09 11.62
C ALA A 54 -7.20 14.13 10.51
N GLY A 55 -7.52 13.67 9.30
CA GLY A 55 -7.72 14.50 8.12
C GLY A 55 -9.10 15.15 8.05
N ASP A 56 -9.29 16.08 7.13
CA ASP A 56 -10.57 16.72 6.85
C ASP A 56 -11.41 15.91 5.85
N ASP A 57 -12.70 16.20 5.79
CA ASP A 57 -13.54 15.73 4.70
C ASP A 57 -13.26 16.57 3.45
N VAL A 58 -12.70 15.90 2.45
CA VAL A 58 -12.25 16.53 1.18
C VAL A 58 -13.06 16.07 -0.03
N ARG A 59 -14.20 15.40 0.18
CA ARG A 59 -15.05 14.88 -0.90
C ARG A 59 -15.52 15.95 -1.89
N GLN A 60 -15.57 17.22 -1.46
CA GLN A 60 -15.98 18.35 -2.29
C GLN A 60 -14.78 19.17 -2.82
N ASP A 61 -13.55 18.79 -2.53
CA ASP A 61 -12.37 19.46 -3.06
C ASP A 61 -12.20 19.10 -4.55
N PRO A 62 -12.27 20.09 -5.48
CA PRO A 62 -12.12 19.84 -6.91
C PRO A 62 -10.77 19.21 -7.26
N GLY A 63 -9.71 19.53 -6.50
CA GLY A 63 -8.40 18.92 -6.67
C GLY A 63 -8.43 17.42 -6.34
N VAL A 64 -9.18 16.98 -5.34
CA VAL A 64 -9.33 15.55 -4.99
C VAL A 64 -10.24 14.84 -5.97
N GLN A 65 -11.30 15.50 -6.43
CA GLN A 65 -12.23 14.94 -7.43
C GLN A 65 -11.58 14.74 -8.80
N SER A 66 -10.57 15.57 -9.14
CA SER A 66 -9.92 15.51 -10.45
C SER A 66 -9.26 14.15 -10.68
N ILE A 67 -9.50 13.57 -11.85
CA ILE A 67 -8.81 12.36 -12.31
C ILE A 67 -7.38 12.65 -12.80
N ASP A 68 -7.05 13.91 -13.13
CA ASP A 68 -5.71 14.33 -13.58
C ASP A 68 -4.75 14.66 -12.43
N PHE A 69 -5.09 14.24 -11.28
CA PHE A 69 -4.63 14.62 -9.99
C PHE A 69 -3.20 14.18 -9.60
N LEU A 70 -2.62 13.16 -10.23
CA LEU A 70 -1.49 12.40 -9.70
C LEU A 70 -0.31 13.25 -9.15
N PHE A 71 -0.07 14.44 -9.72
CA PHE A 71 1.06 15.28 -9.31
C PHE A 71 0.66 16.57 -8.59
N ALA A 72 -0.58 17.02 -8.73
CA ALA A 72 -1.01 18.33 -8.22
C ALA A 72 -1.07 18.42 -6.69
N ASN A 73 -1.31 17.30 -5.99
CA ASN A 73 -1.54 17.27 -4.54
C ASN A 73 -0.41 16.69 -3.70
N PHE A 74 0.77 16.43 -4.27
CA PHE A 74 1.89 15.92 -3.49
C PHE A 74 2.35 16.85 -2.36
N ASN A 75 2.03 18.13 -2.42
CA ASN A 75 2.36 19.12 -1.40
C ASN A 75 1.13 19.66 -0.65
N ALA A 76 -0.06 19.09 -0.86
CA ALA A 76 -1.27 19.54 -0.21
C ALA A 76 -1.29 19.21 1.29
N SER A 77 -2.04 20.01 2.06
CA SER A 77 -2.25 19.80 3.50
C SER A 77 -2.91 18.46 3.86
N ILE A 78 -3.51 17.81 2.86
CA ILE A 78 -4.15 16.49 2.95
C ILE A 78 -3.17 15.32 2.82
N ASN A 79 -1.86 15.58 2.81
CA ASN A 79 -0.83 14.58 2.56
C ASN A 79 0.21 14.59 3.68
N TYR A 80 0.31 13.47 4.40
CA TYR A 80 1.47 13.23 5.26
C TYR A 80 2.72 13.07 4.42
N GLN A 81 3.82 13.65 4.87
CA GLN A 81 5.13 13.53 4.24
C GLN A 81 6.13 13.03 5.30
N TYR A 82 6.44 11.75 5.24
CA TYR A 82 7.33 11.11 6.19
C TYR A 82 8.74 10.98 5.61
N PRO A 83 9.75 11.64 6.19
CA PRO A 83 11.13 11.43 5.76
C PRO A 83 11.57 10.02 6.14
N SER A 84 12.32 9.37 5.26
CA SER A 84 13.00 8.12 5.56
C SER A 84 14.50 8.28 5.43
N VAL A 85 15.21 7.36 6.04
CA VAL A 85 16.63 7.14 5.77
C VAL A 85 16.73 5.97 4.82
N THR A 86 17.50 6.12 3.74
CA THR A 86 17.84 5.03 2.85
C THR A 86 19.15 4.38 3.28
N GLY A 87 19.33 3.11 2.89
CA GLY A 87 20.61 2.45 3.03
C GLY A 87 21.69 3.00 2.08
N PRO A 88 22.93 2.55 2.21
CA PRO A 88 24.04 2.97 1.35
C PRO A 88 23.80 2.63 -0.13
N GLU A 89 22.92 1.69 -0.42
CA GLU A 89 22.54 1.22 -1.76
C GLU A 89 21.93 2.32 -2.64
N LEU A 90 21.28 3.31 -2.02
CA LEU A 90 20.74 4.49 -2.70
C LEU A 90 21.55 5.77 -2.38
N GLY A 91 22.84 5.65 -2.05
CA GLY A 91 23.69 6.79 -1.72
C GLY A 91 23.22 7.55 -0.47
N SER A 92 22.56 6.89 0.46
CA SER A 92 21.99 7.46 1.69
C SER A 92 21.03 8.65 1.43
N ARG A 93 20.38 8.69 0.27
CA ARG A 93 19.35 9.68 -0.03
C ARG A 93 18.14 9.50 0.88
N ASN A 94 17.59 10.60 1.35
CA ASN A 94 16.30 10.58 2.03
C ASN A 94 15.18 10.50 0.99
N LEU A 95 14.28 9.55 1.18
CA LEU A 95 13.03 9.45 0.43
C LEU A 95 11.89 10.04 1.25
N THR A 96 10.88 10.56 0.56
CA THR A 96 9.64 11.00 1.20
C THR A 96 8.56 9.95 0.97
N TYR A 97 8.12 9.32 2.06
CA TYR A 97 6.94 8.47 2.05
C TYR A 97 5.69 9.30 2.28
N ARG A 98 4.61 8.99 1.57
CA ARG A 98 3.38 9.77 1.58
C ARG A 98 2.18 8.91 1.95
N ALA A 99 1.22 9.53 2.64
CA ALA A 99 -0.07 8.92 2.95
C ALA A 99 -1.14 10.00 3.05
N GLY A 100 -2.38 9.68 2.69
CA GLY A 100 -3.47 10.63 2.78
C GLY A 100 -3.78 11.02 4.23
N LYS A 101 -3.97 12.33 4.47
CA LYS A 101 -4.47 12.94 5.71
C LYS A 101 -5.84 13.54 5.42
N ALA A 102 -6.80 12.68 5.17
CA ALA A 102 -8.14 13.06 4.75
C ALA A 102 -9.13 11.94 5.06
N LEU A 103 -10.40 12.24 5.15
CA LEU A 103 -11.44 11.22 5.04
C LEU A 103 -11.34 10.56 3.66
N GLY A 104 -11.25 9.22 3.61
CA GLY A 104 -10.82 8.46 2.43
C GLY A 104 -9.34 8.07 2.43
N GLY A 105 -8.52 8.74 3.26
CA GLY A 105 -7.09 8.44 3.41
C GLY A 105 -6.33 8.48 2.08
N THR A 106 -5.47 7.50 1.84
CA THR A 106 -4.63 7.44 0.63
C THR A 106 -5.43 7.23 -0.66
N SER A 107 -6.67 6.69 -0.61
CA SER A 107 -7.52 6.61 -1.81
C SER A 107 -7.94 7.99 -2.34
N ALA A 108 -7.95 9.03 -1.48
CA ALA A 108 -8.22 10.41 -1.89
C ALA A 108 -7.04 11.09 -2.62
N ILE A 109 -5.83 10.51 -2.58
CA ILE A 109 -4.61 11.14 -3.12
C ILE A 109 -3.81 10.26 -4.09
N ASN A 110 -4.21 9.03 -4.36
CA ASN A 110 -3.47 8.08 -5.22
C ASN A 110 -3.79 8.25 -6.72
N GLY A 111 -3.14 7.43 -7.56
CA GLY A 111 -3.35 7.39 -9.01
C GLY A 111 -4.59 6.62 -9.49
N MET A 112 -5.41 6.11 -8.58
CA MET A 112 -6.67 5.40 -8.85
C MET A 112 -6.54 4.04 -9.54
N VAL A 113 -5.38 3.62 -10.01
CA VAL A 113 -5.20 2.36 -10.76
C VAL A 113 -5.65 1.16 -9.92
N TYR A 114 -6.51 0.31 -10.50
CA TYR A 114 -7.14 -0.82 -9.83
C TYR A 114 -6.66 -2.15 -10.42
N ILE A 115 -5.67 -2.76 -9.79
CA ILE A 115 -5.09 -4.04 -10.19
C ILE A 115 -5.03 -4.94 -8.98
N ARG A 116 -5.63 -6.14 -9.07
CA ARG A 116 -5.74 -7.10 -7.95
C ARG A 116 -4.47 -7.93 -7.74
N GLY A 117 -3.64 -8.07 -8.78
CA GLY A 117 -2.44 -8.90 -8.75
C GLY A 117 -2.66 -10.36 -9.17
N ASP A 118 -1.62 -11.17 -9.01
CA ASP A 118 -1.61 -12.57 -9.42
C ASP A 118 -2.24 -13.49 -8.36
N LYS A 119 -3.11 -14.41 -8.80
CA LYS A 119 -3.83 -15.35 -7.91
C LYS A 119 -2.90 -16.20 -7.06
N ALA A 120 -1.73 -16.58 -7.59
CA ALA A 120 -0.79 -17.42 -6.86
C ALA A 120 -0.19 -16.73 -5.64
N GLN A 121 -0.17 -15.39 -5.61
CA GLN A 121 0.31 -14.60 -4.47
C GLN A 121 -0.67 -14.71 -3.29
N TYR A 122 -1.97 -14.67 -3.54
CA TYR A 122 -3.00 -14.89 -2.50
C TYR A 122 -2.97 -16.32 -1.97
N ASP A 123 -2.81 -17.31 -2.85
CA ASP A 123 -2.66 -18.72 -2.45
C ASP A 123 -1.39 -18.93 -1.60
N ALA A 124 -0.35 -18.11 -1.82
CA ALA A 124 0.85 -18.11 -0.99
C ALA A 124 0.59 -17.54 0.42
N TRP A 125 -0.37 -16.60 0.59
CA TRP A 125 -0.74 -16.15 1.93
C TRP A 125 -1.30 -17.29 2.78
N GLU A 126 -2.12 -18.17 2.21
CA GLU A 126 -2.61 -19.35 2.91
C GLU A 126 -1.49 -20.34 3.24
N LYS A 127 -0.53 -20.55 2.33
CA LYS A 127 0.66 -21.37 2.57
C LYS A 127 1.57 -20.81 3.68
N LEU A 128 1.54 -19.51 3.90
CA LEU A 128 2.22 -18.84 5.02
C LEU A 128 1.54 -19.08 6.36
N GLY A 129 0.34 -19.67 6.38
CA GLY A 129 -0.40 -20.02 7.60
C GLY A 129 -1.71 -19.24 7.78
N ASN A 130 -2.10 -18.40 6.84
CA ASN A 130 -3.30 -17.58 6.92
C ASN A 130 -4.51 -18.34 6.35
N LYS A 131 -5.06 -19.26 7.12
CA LYS A 131 -6.19 -20.11 6.70
C LYS A 131 -7.35 -19.29 6.14
N GLY A 132 -7.77 -19.65 4.92
CA GLY A 132 -8.88 -19.02 4.21
C GLY A 132 -8.53 -17.68 3.54
N TRP A 133 -7.27 -17.26 3.52
CA TRP A 133 -6.78 -16.12 2.76
C TRP A 133 -6.10 -16.60 1.48
N ASN A 134 -6.90 -17.10 0.54
CA ASN A 134 -6.48 -17.53 -0.79
C ASN A 134 -7.27 -16.77 -1.86
N TRP A 135 -6.88 -16.94 -3.13
CA TRP A 135 -7.52 -16.24 -4.23
C TRP A 135 -9.04 -16.44 -4.26
N ASN A 136 -9.51 -17.67 -4.22
CA ASN A 136 -10.94 -17.95 -4.33
C ASN A 136 -11.78 -17.23 -3.26
N SER A 137 -11.25 -17.16 -2.04
CA SER A 137 -11.92 -16.47 -0.94
C SER A 137 -11.91 -14.96 -1.13
N VAL A 138 -10.74 -14.36 -1.38
CA VAL A 138 -10.59 -12.90 -1.51
C VAL A 138 -11.29 -12.39 -2.78
N PHE A 139 -11.30 -13.18 -3.84
CA PHE A 139 -11.92 -12.82 -5.12
C PHE A 139 -13.41 -12.51 -5.00
N SER A 140 -14.15 -13.26 -4.17
CA SER A 140 -15.57 -12.98 -3.93
C SER A 140 -15.80 -11.62 -3.27
N TYR A 141 -14.88 -11.17 -2.43
CA TYR A 141 -14.95 -9.86 -1.77
C TYR A 141 -14.54 -8.70 -2.70
N TYR A 142 -13.68 -8.95 -3.67
CA TYR A 142 -13.47 -7.98 -4.75
C TYR A 142 -14.76 -7.70 -5.50
N LYS A 143 -15.46 -8.74 -5.91
CA LYS A 143 -16.74 -8.61 -6.62
C LYS A 143 -17.83 -7.97 -5.75
N LEU A 144 -17.85 -8.27 -4.45
CA LEU A 144 -18.79 -7.66 -3.50
C LEU A 144 -18.58 -6.14 -3.35
N GLY A 145 -17.32 -5.70 -3.35
CA GLY A 145 -16.96 -4.29 -3.16
C GLY A 145 -17.07 -3.43 -4.42
N GLU A 146 -17.02 -4.03 -5.60
CA GLU A 146 -16.89 -3.35 -6.90
C GLU A 146 -18.23 -3.16 -7.62
N ARG A 147 -18.40 -1.97 -8.23
CA ARG A 147 -19.33 -1.73 -9.33
C ARG A 147 -18.51 -1.40 -10.57
N PHE A 148 -18.28 -2.40 -11.41
CA PHE A 148 -17.52 -2.20 -12.65
C PHE A 148 -18.39 -1.57 -13.72
N ILE A 149 -17.90 -0.51 -14.34
CA ILE A 149 -18.56 0.22 -15.42
C ILE A 149 -17.89 -0.15 -16.73
N ALA A 150 -18.63 -0.85 -17.58
CA ALA A 150 -18.12 -1.35 -18.85
C ALA A 150 -17.65 -0.20 -19.75
N PRO A 151 -16.56 -0.38 -20.51
CA PRO A 151 -16.05 0.64 -21.41
C PRO A 151 -17.03 0.90 -22.57
N SER A 152 -17.08 2.15 -23.02
CA SER A 152 -17.77 2.56 -24.25
C SER A 152 -17.06 2.01 -25.49
N SER A 153 -17.76 2.02 -26.65
CA SER A 153 -17.16 1.62 -27.93
C SER A 153 -15.87 2.37 -28.25
N ALA A 154 -15.84 3.68 -27.99
CA ALA A 154 -14.66 4.51 -28.22
C ALA A 154 -13.48 4.12 -27.29
N GLN A 155 -13.74 3.71 -26.06
CA GLN A 155 -12.71 3.20 -25.16
C GLN A 155 -12.22 1.82 -25.57
N ILE A 156 -13.09 0.96 -26.10
CA ILE A 156 -12.73 -0.36 -26.65
C ILE A 156 -11.78 -0.21 -27.85
N GLU A 157 -12.04 0.74 -28.75
CA GLU A 157 -11.19 1.03 -29.91
C GLU A 157 -9.74 1.39 -29.52
N VAL A 158 -9.53 1.96 -28.35
CA VAL A 158 -8.21 2.30 -27.81
C VAL A 158 -7.73 1.34 -26.70
N GLY A 159 -8.28 0.12 -26.67
CA GLY A 159 -7.73 -1.00 -25.89
C GLY A 159 -8.31 -1.22 -24.50
N ALA A 160 -9.40 -0.55 -24.13
CA ALA A 160 -10.14 -0.88 -22.92
C ALA A 160 -10.90 -2.19 -23.13
N THR A 161 -10.43 -3.26 -22.51
CA THR A 161 -11.05 -4.59 -22.57
C THR A 161 -11.32 -5.11 -21.16
N TYR A 162 -12.26 -6.04 -21.03
CA TYR A 162 -12.63 -6.64 -19.75
C TYR A 162 -13.29 -8.01 -19.93
N ASP A 163 -13.25 -8.81 -18.87
CA ASP A 163 -14.03 -10.02 -18.71
C ASP A 163 -15.10 -9.81 -17.63
N ALA A 164 -16.37 -9.70 -18.02
CA ALA A 164 -17.46 -9.46 -17.09
C ALA A 164 -17.55 -10.50 -15.96
N SER A 165 -17.04 -11.72 -16.16
CA SER A 165 -17.09 -12.78 -15.16
C SER A 165 -16.21 -12.50 -13.94
N VAL A 166 -15.19 -11.66 -14.09
CA VAL A 166 -14.24 -11.35 -13.01
C VAL A 166 -14.60 -10.09 -12.21
N HIS A 167 -15.60 -9.33 -12.69
CA HIS A 167 -16.03 -8.08 -12.06
C HIS A 167 -17.29 -8.20 -11.24
N GLY A 168 -17.49 -7.27 -10.29
CA GLY A 168 -18.75 -7.01 -9.60
C GLY A 168 -19.56 -5.92 -10.30
N ASP A 169 -20.87 -5.90 -10.10
CA ASP A 169 -21.81 -5.01 -10.79
C ASP A 169 -22.63 -4.11 -9.84
N SER A 170 -22.53 -4.34 -8.53
CA SER A 170 -23.45 -3.72 -7.55
C SER A 170 -22.77 -3.30 -6.25
N GLY A 171 -21.44 -3.40 -6.15
CA GLY A 171 -20.67 -2.93 -5.01
C GLY A 171 -20.63 -1.39 -4.91
N PRO A 172 -20.19 -0.84 -3.79
CA PRO A 172 -20.16 0.60 -3.58
C PRO A 172 -19.03 1.33 -4.31
N LEU A 173 -17.97 0.62 -4.72
CA LEU A 173 -16.78 1.21 -5.34
C LEU A 173 -16.89 1.20 -6.86
N ASP A 174 -17.04 2.37 -7.46
CA ASP A 174 -17.01 2.52 -8.90
C ASP A 174 -15.61 2.29 -9.45
N ASN A 175 -15.53 1.46 -10.48
CA ASN A 175 -14.32 1.09 -11.17
C ASN A 175 -14.58 1.00 -12.68
N GLY A 176 -13.74 1.64 -13.48
CA GLY A 176 -13.91 1.66 -14.93
C GLY A 176 -12.73 2.34 -15.60
N PHE A 177 -12.95 2.82 -16.83
CA PHE A 177 -11.89 3.48 -17.58
C PHE A 177 -12.10 4.99 -17.62
N PRO A 178 -11.03 5.82 -17.67
CA PRO A 178 -11.15 7.26 -17.85
C PRO A 178 -11.97 7.60 -19.11
N PHE A 179 -12.70 8.71 -19.07
CA PHE A 179 -13.55 9.14 -20.19
C PHE A 179 -12.78 9.20 -21.51
N ILE A 180 -11.56 9.73 -21.47
CA ILE A 180 -10.64 9.71 -22.62
C ILE A 180 -9.40 8.91 -22.20
N ILE A 181 -9.29 7.67 -22.67
CA ILE A 181 -8.02 6.96 -22.77
C ILE A 181 -7.26 7.60 -23.93
N SER A 182 -5.99 7.42 -24.12
CA SER A 182 -5.23 8.10 -25.17
C SER A 182 -5.95 8.05 -26.54
N ASN A 183 -5.97 9.17 -27.24
CA ASN A 183 -6.32 9.18 -28.65
C ASN A 183 -5.07 8.95 -29.51
N GLY A 184 -5.31 8.63 -30.78
CA GLY A 184 -4.26 8.46 -31.77
C GLY A 184 -3.58 7.11 -31.73
N SER A 185 -2.39 7.06 -32.28
CA SER A 185 -1.69 5.81 -32.59
C SER A 185 -0.93 5.18 -31.43
N PHE A 186 -1.00 5.74 -30.21
CA PHE A 186 -0.21 5.20 -29.09
C PHE A 186 -0.58 3.74 -28.79
N TYR A 187 -1.88 3.47 -28.61
CA TYR A 187 -2.34 2.12 -28.29
C TYR A 187 -1.91 1.09 -29.32
N ASP A 188 -2.18 1.35 -30.60
CA ASP A 188 -1.86 0.40 -31.67
C ASP A 188 -0.37 0.13 -31.78
N LYS A 189 0.45 1.18 -31.68
CA LYS A 189 1.89 1.06 -31.74
C LYS A 189 2.45 0.35 -30.51
N ALA A 190 2.00 0.70 -29.32
CA ALA A 190 2.40 0.03 -28.08
C ALA A 190 1.98 -1.44 -28.09
N ARG A 191 0.74 -1.75 -28.46
CA ARG A 191 0.21 -3.11 -28.59
C ARG A 191 1.07 -3.95 -29.53
N ALA A 192 1.28 -3.47 -30.76
CA ALA A 192 2.06 -4.19 -31.76
C ALA A 192 3.52 -4.42 -31.32
N THR A 193 4.13 -3.42 -30.66
CA THR A 193 5.48 -3.54 -30.12
C THR A 193 5.55 -4.58 -28.99
N TRP A 194 4.67 -4.49 -28.01
CA TRP A 194 4.65 -5.45 -26.90
C TRP A 194 4.34 -6.88 -27.36
N GLU A 195 3.43 -7.05 -28.33
CA GLU A 195 3.14 -8.34 -28.96
C GLU A 195 4.39 -8.92 -29.63
N SER A 196 5.15 -8.09 -30.37
CA SER A 196 6.41 -8.52 -31.00
C SER A 196 7.48 -8.92 -29.97
N LEU A 197 7.41 -8.40 -28.75
CA LEU A 197 8.29 -8.71 -27.63
C LEU A 197 7.76 -9.88 -26.76
N GLY A 198 6.64 -10.51 -27.14
CA GLY A 198 6.05 -11.66 -26.45
C GLY A 198 5.12 -11.31 -25.28
N LEU A 199 4.78 -10.02 -25.12
CA LEU A 199 3.86 -9.49 -24.10
C LEU A 199 2.63 -8.90 -24.79
N GLY A 200 1.92 -9.74 -25.56
CA GLY A 200 0.72 -9.34 -26.31
C GLY A 200 -0.44 -8.92 -25.40
N PRO A 201 -1.54 -8.45 -26.06
CA PRO A 201 -2.71 -7.97 -25.33
C PRO A 201 -3.38 -9.08 -24.53
N ILE A 202 -3.90 -8.72 -23.36
CA ILE A 202 -4.77 -9.58 -22.54
C ILE A 202 -6.14 -8.93 -22.37
N THR A 203 -7.13 -9.73 -22.01
CA THR A 203 -8.52 -9.26 -21.88
C THR A 203 -8.73 -8.48 -20.59
N ASP A 204 -8.10 -8.90 -19.48
CA ASP A 204 -8.37 -8.33 -18.16
C ASP A 204 -7.18 -8.50 -17.20
N LEU A 205 -6.87 -7.44 -16.44
CA LEU A 205 -5.83 -7.45 -15.39
C LEU A 205 -6.29 -8.12 -14.09
N ASN A 206 -7.61 -8.21 -13.88
CA ASN A 206 -8.18 -8.47 -12.56
C ASN A 206 -8.66 -9.92 -12.38
N GLY A 207 -8.42 -10.78 -13.38
CA GLY A 207 -8.73 -12.21 -13.34
C GLY A 207 -7.72 -13.07 -12.58
N GLY A 208 -6.62 -12.49 -12.06
CA GLY A 208 -5.59 -13.21 -11.32
C GLY A 208 -4.48 -13.82 -12.19
N ASP A 209 -4.39 -13.43 -13.45
CA ASP A 209 -3.29 -13.73 -14.39
C ASP A 209 -3.02 -12.49 -15.25
N PRO A 210 -2.30 -11.50 -14.71
CA PRO A 210 -2.17 -10.19 -15.36
C PRO A 210 -1.03 -10.11 -16.40
N ARG A 211 -0.41 -11.22 -16.82
CA ARG A 211 0.74 -11.20 -17.73
C ARG A 211 0.38 -10.72 -19.13
N GLY A 212 0.91 -9.59 -19.56
CA GLY A 212 0.71 -9.03 -20.89
C GLY A 212 0.53 -7.52 -20.89
N PHE A 213 -0.09 -7.00 -21.96
CA PHE A 213 -0.35 -5.57 -22.19
C PHE A 213 -1.87 -5.29 -22.24
N VAL A 214 -2.33 -4.28 -21.50
CA VAL A 214 -3.77 -3.93 -21.45
C VAL A 214 -3.98 -2.53 -20.86
N ALA A 215 -5.11 -1.90 -21.15
CA ALA A 215 -5.55 -0.70 -20.44
C ALA A 215 -5.93 -1.04 -18.99
N ALA A 216 -5.46 -0.24 -18.05
CA ALA A 216 -5.73 -0.43 -16.62
C ALA A 216 -7.00 0.31 -16.19
N PRO A 217 -7.98 -0.35 -15.57
CA PRO A 217 -9.12 0.32 -14.97
C PRO A 217 -8.71 1.13 -13.74
N GLN A 218 -9.54 2.11 -13.38
CA GLN A 218 -9.30 3.06 -12.29
C GLN A 218 -10.55 3.20 -11.43
N THR A 219 -10.37 3.48 -10.13
CA THR A 219 -11.47 3.82 -9.22
C THR A 219 -11.94 5.24 -9.50
N LEU A 220 -12.92 5.36 -10.37
CA LEU A 220 -13.54 6.62 -10.79
C LEU A 220 -14.99 6.38 -11.21
N ASP A 221 -15.78 7.42 -11.09
CA ASP A 221 -17.06 7.51 -11.79
C ASP A 221 -16.77 8.00 -13.22
N PRO A 222 -16.85 7.15 -14.25
CA PRO A 222 -16.50 7.54 -15.61
C PRO A 222 -17.54 8.46 -16.26
N GLU A 223 -18.79 8.52 -15.76
CA GLU A 223 -19.83 9.41 -16.26
C GLU A 223 -19.60 10.83 -15.78
N ALA A 224 -19.31 10.99 -14.48
CA ALA A 224 -19.00 12.29 -13.89
C ALA A 224 -17.53 12.73 -14.13
N GLY A 225 -16.64 11.82 -14.51
CA GLY A 225 -15.21 12.09 -14.70
C GLY A 225 -14.49 12.44 -13.40
N VAL A 226 -14.93 11.87 -12.26
CA VAL A 226 -14.38 12.16 -10.95
C VAL A 226 -13.85 10.91 -10.26
N ARG A 227 -12.85 11.09 -9.40
CA ARG A 227 -12.30 10.05 -8.52
C ARG A 227 -13.37 9.39 -7.67
N GLU A 228 -13.31 8.08 -7.55
CA GLU A 228 -14.06 7.31 -6.56
C GLU A 228 -13.10 6.82 -5.47
N ASP A 229 -13.08 7.54 -4.35
CA ASP A 229 -12.31 7.17 -3.17
C ASP A 229 -13.18 6.47 -2.12
N SER A 230 -12.55 5.99 -1.05
CA SER A 230 -13.26 5.27 0.01
C SER A 230 -14.30 6.14 0.74
N ALA A 231 -14.15 7.47 0.78
CA ALA A 231 -15.13 8.34 1.39
C ALA A 231 -16.37 8.48 0.51
N ARG A 232 -16.21 8.57 -0.79
CA ARG A 232 -17.34 8.57 -1.74
C ARG A 232 -18.02 7.21 -1.78
N ALA A 233 -17.24 6.13 -1.96
CA ALA A 233 -17.75 4.78 -2.11
C ALA A 233 -18.43 4.23 -0.84
N TYR A 234 -17.83 4.42 0.33
CA TYR A 234 -18.28 3.73 1.55
C TYR A 234 -18.86 4.65 2.62
N TYR A 235 -18.38 5.90 2.74
CA TYR A 235 -18.91 6.80 3.77
C TYR A 235 -20.15 7.54 3.28
N THR A 236 -20.17 8.11 2.08
CA THR A 236 -21.32 8.85 1.55
C THR A 236 -22.65 8.07 1.66
N PRO A 237 -22.75 6.79 1.27
CA PRO A 237 -24.00 6.04 1.41
C PRO A 237 -24.36 5.69 2.86
N ALA A 238 -23.42 5.85 3.80
CA ALA A 238 -23.60 5.51 5.21
C ALA A 238 -23.67 6.72 6.15
N GLU A 239 -23.37 7.94 5.68
CA GLU A 239 -23.26 9.13 6.55
C GLU A 239 -24.56 9.51 7.28
N ALA A 240 -25.71 9.15 6.70
CA ALA A 240 -27.01 9.38 7.33
C ALA A 240 -27.36 8.34 8.43
N ARG A 241 -26.55 7.29 8.62
CA ARG A 241 -26.80 6.29 9.66
C ARG A 241 -26.54 6.87 11.04
N THR A 242 -27.51 6.82 11.92
CA THR A 242 -27.42 7.38 13.29
C THR A 242 -26.46 6.59 14.20
N ASN A 243 -26.11 5.37 13.82
CA ASN A 243 -25.21 4.48 14.55
C ASN A 243 -23.75 4.54 14.03
N LEU A 244 -23.43 5.39 13.04
CA LEU A 244 -22.08 5.67 12.56
C LEU A 244 -21.69 7.11 12.88
N LYS A 245 -20.53 7.30 13.53
CA LYS A 245 -20.01 8.64 13.85
C LYS A 245 -18.56 8.78 13.42
N VAL A 246 -18.23 9.81 12.65
CA VAL A 246 -16.85 10.22 12.39
C VAL A 246 -16.45 11.31 13.40
N ILE A 247 -15.32 11.10 14.06
CA ILE A 247 -14.74 11.98 15.08
C ILE A 247 -13.42 12.54 14.55
N LYS A 248 -13.31 13.86 14.48
CA LYS A 248 -12.07 14.52 14.09
C LYS A 248 -11.04 14.42 15.21
N GLY A 249 -9.87 13.85 14.91
CA GLY A 249 -8.77 13.74 15.87
C GLY A 249 -7.72 12.72 15.46
N THR A 250 -6.57 12.77 16.14
CA THR A 250 -5.44 11.89 15.91
C THR A 250 -5.36 10.85 17.01
N VAL A 251 -5.57 9.58 16.68
CA VAL A 251 -5.42 8.47 17.65
C VAL A 251 -3.99 8.40 18.14
N LYS A 252 -3.83 8.37 19.47
CA LYS A 252 -2.53 8.31 20.14
C LYS A 252 -2.17 6.89 20.56
N ARG A 253 -3.08 6.17 21.22
CA ARG A 253 -2.85 4.83 21.76
C ARG A 253 -4.15 4.13 22.15
N ILE A 254 -4.06 2.82 22.31
CA ILE A 254 -5.11 1.98 22.90
C ILE A 254 -5.18 2.23 24.42
N THR A 255 -6.38 2.26 24.96
CA THR A 255 -6.60 2.20 26.40
C THR A 255 -6.89 0.75 26.80
N TRP A 256 -6.30 0.32 27.91
CA TRP A 256 -6.35 -1.07 28.34
C TRP A 256 -7.17 -1.26 29.62
N ALA A 257 -7.88 -2.37 29.75
CA ALA A 257 -8.46 -2.80 31.02
C ALA A 257 -7.37 -3.10 32.05
N SER A 258 -7.68 -2.81 33.31
CA SER A 258 -6.84 -3.20 34.44
C SER A 258 -6.87 -4.74 34.60
N GLY A 259 -5.73 -5.34 34.99
CA GLY A 259 -5.64 -6.76 35.28
C GLY A 259 -4.50 -7.47 34.55
N SER A 260 -4.20 -8.68 35.02
CA SER A 260 -3.07 -9.53 34.58
C SER A 260 -3.51 -10.77 33.79
N GLY A 261 -4.62 -10.68 33.04
CA GLY A 261 -5.09 -11.80 32.22
C GLY A 261 -4.07 -12.22 31.15
N LYS A 262 -4.20 -13.47 30.64
CA LYS A 262 -3.30 -14.02 29.59
C LYS A 262 -3.28 -13.18 28.31
N GLN A 263 -4.35 -12.46 28.02
CA GLN A 263 -4.48 -11.57 26.86
C GLN A 263 -4.78 -10.15 27.30
N ALA A 264 -4.18 -9.16 26.63
CA ALA A 264 -4.52 -7.76 26.84
C ALA A 264 -5.92 -7.44 26.28
N VAL A 265 -6.71 -6.69 27.04
CA VAL A 265 -8.08 -6.30 26.67
C VAL A 265 -8.13 -4.79 26.46
N ALA A 266 -8.45 -4.35 25.24
CA ALA A 266 -8.66 -2.95 24.92
C ALA A 266 -10.01 -2.49 25.45
N THR A 267 -10.05 -1.23 25.96
CA THR A 267 -11.28 -0.53 26.40
C THR A 267 -11.65 0.61 25.48
N GLY A 268 -10.81 0.95 24.51
CA GLY A 268 -11.01 2.03 23.55
C GLY A 268 -9.69 2.66 23.09
N PHE A 269 -9.76 3.89 22.65
CA PHE A 269 -8.61 4.70 22.27
C PHE A 269 -8.50 6.00 23.06
N GLU A 270 -7.27 6.51 23.15
CA GLU A 270 -6.94 7.87 23.50
C GLU A 270 -6.55 8.60 22.23
N TYR A 271 -7.14 9.76 21.98
CA TYR A 271 -6.86 10.58 20.81
C TYR A 271 -6.69 12.05 21.17
N VAL A 272 -5.99 12.79 20.31
CA VAL A 272 -5.81 14.24 20.40
C VAL A 272 -6.88 14.90 19.52
N SER A 273 -7.73 15.74 20.11
CA SER A 273 -8.73 16.52 19.38
C SER A 273 -8.09 17.70 18.63
N PRO A 274 -8.80 18.38 17.71
CA PRO A 274 -8.29 19.58 17.05
C PRO A 274 -7.88 20.71 18.00
N SER A 275 -8.48 20.76 19.20
CA SER A 275 -8.11 21.74 20.25
C SER A 275 -6.85 21.34 21.04
N GLY A 276 -6.22 20.20 20.74
CA GLY A 276 -5.09 19.67 21.51
C GLY A 276 -5.48 18.90 22.77
N ALA A 277 -6.77 18.78 23.09
CA ALA A 277 -7.22 18.04 24.26
C ALA A 277 -7.09 16.52 24.05
N ILE A 278 -6.63 15.82 25.09
CA ILE A 278 -6.58 14.35 25.10
C ILE A 278 -7.94 13.81 25.57
N ILE A 279 -8.60 13.06 24.70
CA ILE A 279 -9.93 12.51 24.94
C ILE A 279 -9.86 10.98 24.86
N LYS A 280 -10.63 10.28 25.72
CA LYS A 280 -10.81 8.84 25.68
C LYS A 280 -12.17 8.50 25.10
N VAL A 281 -12.18 7.62 24.10
CA VAL A 281 -13.39 7.02 23.53
C VAL A 281 -13.42 5.53 23.85
N GLY A 282 -14.57 5.05 24.36
CA GLY A 282 -14.72 3.67 24.80
C GLY A 282 -15.18 2.73 23.69
N ALA A 283 -14.70 1.47 23.72
CA ALA A 283 -15.17 0.40 22.86
C ALA A 283 -15.72 -0.75 23.74
N ARG A 284 -17.00 -1.14 23.53
CA ARG A 284 -17.62 -2.26 24.25
C ARG A 284 -17.20 -3.61 23.71
N LYS A 285 -16.99 -3.72 22.41
CA LYS A 285 -16.62 -4.98 21.73
C LYS A 285 -15.15 -4.96 21.32
N GLU A 286 -14.78 -4.23 20.28
CA GLU A 286 -13.43 -4.27 19.74
C GLU A 286 -12.94 -2.88 19.33
N VAL A 287 -11.63 -2.74 19.25
CA VAL A 287 -10.95 -1.62 18.58
C VAL A 287 -10.31 -2.14 17.29
N VAL A 288 -10.41 -1.35 16.21
CA VAL A 288 -9.82 -1.66 14.91
C VAL A 288 -8.84 -0.55 14.54
N ILE A 289 -7.62 -0.92 14.20
CA ILE A 289 -6.59 0.02 13.73
C ILE A 289 -6.55 -0.06 12.20
N SER A 290 -6.77 1.08 11.54
CA SER A 290 -6.77 1.24 10.08
C SER A 290 -6.05 2.53 9.69
N ALA A 291 -4.90 2.77 10.34
CA ALA A 291 -4.17 4.04 10.27
C ALA A 291 -3.03 4.03 9.23
N SER A 292 -3.04 3.14 8.27
CA SER A 292 -2.07 2.88 7.21
C SER A 292 -0.84 2.05 7.65
N ALA A 293 -0.10 1.55 6.66
CA ALA A 293 1.14 0.82 6.90
C ALA A 293 2.22 1.64 7.65
N TYR A 294 2.07 2.96 7.69
CA TYR A 294 3.01 3.81 8.42
C TYR A 294 2.60 4.03 9.88
N ARG A 295 1.31 4.15 10.19
CA ARG A 295 0.85 4.59 11.52
C ARG A 295 0.23 3.49 12.36
N SER A 296 -0.28 2.42 11.76
CA SER A 296 -0.84 1.29 12.50
C SER A 296 0.18 0.65 13.44
N PRO A 297 1.43 0.39 13.03
CA PRO A 297 2.45 -0.09 13.95
C PRO A 297 2.80 0.92 15.05
N LEU A 298 2.77 2.24 14.76
CA LEU A 298 3.06 3.27 15.77
C LEU A 298 2.01 3.30 16.89
N ILE A 299 0.72 3.14 16.54
CA ILE A 299 -0.37 3.05 17.53
C ILE A 299 -0.17 1.82 18.42
N LEU A 300 0.23 0.68 17.86
CA LEU A 300 0.55 -0.52 18.62
C LEU A 300 1.73 -0.29 19.57
N GLU A 301 2.84 0.26 19.09
CA GLU A 301 4.03 0.54 19.90
C GLU A 301 3.73 1.56 21.01
N ALA A 302 3.03 2.67 20.69
CA ALA A 302 2.60 3.66 21.67
C ALA A 302 1.68 3.08 22.76
N SER A 303 1.05 1.94 22.46
CA SER A 303 0.18 1.18 23.37
C SER A 303 0.92 0.09 24.15
N GLY A 304 2.24 -0.04 23.98
CA GLY A 304 3.06 -1.09 24.61
C GLY A 304 3.00 -2.45 23.92
N VAL A 305 2.53 -2.52 22.66
CA VAL A 305 2.52 -3.73 21.84
C VAL A 305 3.63 -3.63 20.79
N GLY A 306 4.69 -4.40 20.93
CA GLY A 306 5.83 -4.30 20.02
C GLY A 306 7.08 -5.00 20.54
N ASN A 307 8.24 -4.64 19.98
CA ASN A 307 9.54 -5.13 20.40
C ASN A 307 9.94 -4.52 21.76
N PRO A 308 10.12 -5.33 22.82
CA PRO A 308 10.49 -4.84 24.15
C PRO A 308 11.75 -3.96 24.19
N LYS A 309 12.72 -4.20 23.29
CA LYS A 309 13.94 -3.40 23.21
C LYS A 309 13.62 -1.99 22.71
N ILE A 310 12.80 -1.84 21.67
CA ILE A 310 12.36 -0.55 21.14
C ILE A 310 11.50 0.18 22.16
N LEU A 311 10.49 -0.49 22.72
CA LEU A 311 9.60 0.09 23.74
C LEU A 311 10.36 0.60 24.95
N LYS A 312 11.36 -0.17 25.43
CA LYS A 312 12.22 0.24 26.55
C LYS A 312 13.02 1.50 26.23
N LYS A 313 13.60 1.61 25.02
CA LYS A 313 14.34 2.82 24.60
C LYS A 313 13.44 4.06 24.60
N LEU A 314 12.14 3.90 24.30
CA LEU A 314 11.15 4.96 24.30
C LEU A 314 10.48 5.19 25.67
N GLY A 315 10.86 4.44 26.70
CA GLY A 315 10.25 4.54 28.04
C GLY A 315 8.79 4.07 28.08
N ILE A 316 8.38 3.18 27.15
CA ILE A 316 7.03 2.63 27.05
C ILE A 316 7.01 1.24 27.71
N PRO A 317 6.17 1.00 28.74
CA PRO A 317 6.04 -0.32 29.34
C PRO A 317 5.50 -1.35 28.33
N THR A 318 6.16 -2.50 28.24
CA THR A 318 5.71 -3.59 27.37
C THR A 318 4.42 -4.21 27.91
N LYS A 319 3.33 -4.13 27.16
CA LYS A 319 2.05 -4.78 27.42
C LYS A 319 1.96 -6.15 26.74
N VAL A 320 2.40 -6.21 25.47
CA VAL A 320 2.48 -7.43 24.68
C VAL A 320 3.83 -7.48 23.96
N ASN A 321 4.61 -8.54 24.20
CA ASN A 321 5.85 -8.79 23.47
C ASN A 321 5.52 -9.34 22.08
N LEU A 322 5.64 -8.46 21.06
CA LEU A 322 5.33 -8.75 19.67
C LEU A 322 6.35 -8.09 18.73
N PRO A 323 7.56 -8.66 18.62
CA PRO A 323 8.68 -8.02 17.93
C PRO A 323 8.46 -7.73 16.44
N GLY A 324 7.49 -8.40 15.80
CA GLY A 324 7.16 -8.18 14.39
C GLY A 324 6.48 -6.85 14.08
N VAL A 325 6.01 -6.11 15.09
CA VAL A 325 5.38 -4.79 14.88
C VAL A 325 6.39 -3.81 14.29
N GLY A 326 6.03 -3.19 13.18
CA GLY A 326 6.87 -2.25 12.43
C GLY A 326 7.88 -2.91 11.50
N GLU A 327 8.08 -4.20 11.57
CA GLU A 327 9.03 -4.96 10.75
C GLU A 327 8.40 -5.43 9.42
N SER A 328 9.23 -5.93 8.50
CA SER A 328 8.78 -6.47 7.21
C SER A 328 8.06 -5.47 6.31
N MET A 329 8.34 -4.18 6.45
CA MET A 329 7.85 -3.16 5.54
C MET A 329 8.37 -3.43 4.13
N GLN A 330 7.48 -3.58 3.17
CA GLN A 330 7.79 -3.83 1.76
C GLN A 330 7.20 -2.71 0.91
N ASP A 331 7.91 -2.31 -0.13
CA ASP A 331 7.43 -1.37 -1.15
C ASP A 331 7.99 -1.77 -2.51
N HIS A 332 7.38 -1.33 -3.59
CA HIS A 332 7.92 -1.48 -4.93
C HIS A 332 9.06 -0.47 -5.16
N ASN A 333 10.11 -0.93 -5.85
CA ASN A 333 11.21 -0.07 -6.26
C ASN A 333 10.86 0.54 -7.63
N ILE A 334 10.49 1.81 -7.68
CA ILE A 334 10.07 2.49 -8.91
C ILE A 334 11.18 3.36 -9.49
N VAL A 335 11.27 3.37 -10.81
CA VAL A 335 12.10 4.30 -11.60
C VAL A 335 11.25 4.88 -12.72
N ALA A 336 11.54 6.11 -13.11
CA ALA A 336 10.92 6.76 -14.25
C ALA A 336 11.95 7.14 -15.30
N MET A 337 11.59 6.96 -16.57
CA MET A 337 12.29 7.46 -17.75
C MET A 337 11.38 8.40 -18.52
N THR A 338 11.92 9.48 -19.06
CA THR A 338 11.16 10.45 -19.87
C THR A 338 11.55 10.37 -21.33
N TYR A 339 10.56 10.48 -22.20
CA TYR A 339 10.72 10.54 -23.65
C TYR A 339 9.92 11.73 -24.21
N ASN A 340 10.43 12.40 -25.24
CA ASN A 340 9.66 13.37 -26.01
C ASN A 340 8.91 12.64 -27.13
N LEU A 341 7.64 12.97 -27.30
CA LEU A 341 6.82 12.39 -28.36
C LEU A 341 6.85 13.27 -29.61
N SER A 342 6.96 12.64 -30.78
CA SER A 342 6.93 13.29 -32.08
C SER A 342 5.53 13.78 -32.47
N ASN A 343 4.49 13.23 -31.85
CA ASN A 343 3.07 13.54 -32.11
C ASN A 343 2.39 13.97 -30.82
N ASN A 344 1.44 14.88 -30.93
CA ASN A 344 0.61 15.28 -29.79
C ASN A 344 -0.40 14.15 -29.49
N ILE A 345 -0.13 13.37 -28.44
CA ILE A 345 -1.04 12.35 -27.91
C ILE A 345 -1.85 12.99 -26.80
N THR A 346 -3.17 13.02 -26.97
CA THR A 346 -4.11 13.57 -25.98
C THR A 346 -4.82 12.44 -25.22
N GLY A 347 -5.46 12.78 -24.11
CA GLY A 347 -6.08 11.80 -23.20
C GLY A 347 -5.07 11.18 -22.23
N ARG A 348 -5.54 10.25 -21.40
CA ARG A 348 -4.66 9.53 -20.44
C ARG A 348 -4.04 8.31 -21.11
N ILE A 349 -2.73 8.21 -21.04
CA ILE A 349 -2.03 6.95 -21.28
C ILE A 349 -2.09 6.19 -19.96
N GLY A 350 -2.82 5.08 -19.93
CA GLY A 350 -3.05 4.27 -18.74
C GLY A 350 -3.01 2.78 -19.09
N TYR A 351 -1.91 2.34 -19.72
CA TYR A 351 -1.71 0.95 -20.08
C TYR A 351 -0.67 0.33 -19.15
N ALA A 352 -0.95 -0.88 -18.69
CA ALA A 352 0.01 -1.67 -17.92
C ALA A 352 0.61 -2.75 -18.81
N THR A 353 1.93 -2.95 -18.71
CA THR A 353 2.62 -4.12 -19.23
C THR A 353 3.21 -4.88 -18.06
N MET A 354 2.85 -6.13 -17.90
CA MET A 354 3.20 -6.93 -16.73
C MET A 354 3.98 -8.19 -17.13
N PRO A 355 5.33 -8.13 -17.11
CA PRO A 355 6.18 -9.27 -17.45
C PRO A 355 6.41 -10.22 -16.27
N THR A 356 6.70 -11.49 -16.60
CA THR A 356 7.20 -12.50 -15.67
C THR A 356 8.73 -12.54 -15.67
N ALA A 357 9.33 -13.34 -14.77
CA ALA A 357 10.78 -13.56 -14.76
C ALA A 357 11.27 -14.14 -16.09
N GLN A 358 10.48 -15.03 -16.72
CA GLN A 358 10.82 -15.61 -18.00
C GLN A 358 10.85 -14.57 -19.13
N ASP A 359 9.94 -13.60 -19.12
CA ASP A 359 9.90 -12.53 -20.12
C ASP A 359 11.09 -11.59 -19.99
N VAL A 360 11.51 -11.31 -18.76
CA VAL A 360 12.56 -10.34 -18.45
C VAL A 360 13.97 -10.96 -18.62
N PHE A 361 14.18 -12.19 -18.15
CA PHE A 361 15.50 -12.82 -18.12
C PHE A 361 15.72 -13.86 -19.23
N GLY A 362 14.65 -14.31 -19.90
CA GLY A 362 14.72 -15.27 -20.99
C GLY A 362 15.45 -16.56 -20.62
N SER A 363 16.42 -16.96 -21.41
CA SER A 363 17.21 -18.19 -21.17
C SER A 363 18.03 -18.19 -19.87
N LYS A 364 18.26 -17.02 -19.26
CA LYS A 364 18.98 -16.89 -17.99
C LYS A 364 18.13 -17.21 -16.77
N THR A 365 16.80 -17.32 -16.90
CA THR A 365 15.87 -17.49 -15.78
C THR A 365 16.22 -18.67 -14.87
N SER A 366 16.50 -19.85 -15.44
CA SER A 366 16.82 -21.05 -14.66
C SER A 366 18.15 -20.94 -13.88
N SER A 367 19.17 -20.35 -14.49
CA SER A 367 20.46 -20.13 -13.80
C SER A 367 20.35 -19.08 -12.71
N LEU A 368 19.54 -18.02 -12.95
CA LEU A 368 19.26 -16.98 -11.96
C LEU A 368 18.44 -17.55 -10.79
N ALA A 369 17.43 -18.38 -11.05
CA ALA A 369 16.67 -19.07 -10.00
C ALA A 369 17.59 -19.88 -9.09
N ALA A 370 18.50 -20.68 -9.66
CA ALA A 370 19.43 -21.49 -8.90
C ALA A 370 20.43 -20.65 -8.06
N SER A 371 20.94 -19.55 -8.61
CA SER A 371 21.85 -18.65 -7.90
C SER A 371 21.14 -17.88 -6.78
N THR A 372 19.94 -17.36 -7.03
CA THR A 372 19.10 -16.66 -6.06
C THR A 372 18.75 -17.58 -4.89
N PHE A 373 18.34 -18.83 -5.17
CA PHE A 373 18.00 -19.79 -4.12
C PHE A 373 19.15 -20.02 -3.12
N LYS A 374 20.39 -20.06 -3.61
CA LYS A 374 21.58 -20.21 -2.75
C LYS A 374 21.81 -19.00 -1.83
N LYS A 375 21.33 -17.82 -2.21
CA LYS A 375 21.53 -16.56 -1.46
C LYS A 375 20.44 -16.31 -0.40
N LEU A 376 19.27 -16.94 -0.48
CA LEU A 376 18.12 -16.67 0.38
C LEU A 376 18.47 -16.71 1.88
N ARG A 377 19.26 -17.69 2.30
CA ARG A 377 19.68 -17.81 3.71
C ARG A 377 20.61 -16.69 4.15
N SER A 378 21.50 -16.22 3.29
CA SER A 378 22.42 -15.12 3.62
C SER A 378 21.68 -13.80 3.70
N TRP A 379 20.77 -13.52 2.77
CA TRP A 379 19.89 -12.34 2.82
C TRP A 379 18.99 -12.37 4.06
N ALA A 380 18.40 -13.52 4.39
CA ALA A 380 17.59 -13.66 5.58
C ALA A 380 18.37 -13.36 6.87
N LYS A 381 19.65 -13.78 6.95
CA LYS A 381 20.52 -13.44 8.09
C LYS A 381 20.85 -11.96 8.14
N ALA A 382 21.18 -11.35 7.00
CA ALA A 382 21.47 -9.92 6.92
C ALA A 382 20.24 -9.09 7.37
N LEU A 383 19.07 -9.42 6.83
CA LEU A 383 17.83 -8.74 7.17
C LEU A 383 17.42 -8.93 8.65
N SER A 384 17.59 -10.12 9.21
CA SER A 384 17.36 -10.35 10.64
C SER A 384 18.29 -9.49 11.52
N ALA A 385 19.52 -9.27 11.08
CA ALA A 385 20.48 -8.44 11.82
C ALA A 385 20.09 -6.95 11.85
N THR A 386 19.44 -6.42 10.79
CA THR A 386 18.99 -5.02 10.76
C THR A 386 17.92 -4.70 11.81
N SER A 387 17.16 -5.71 12.25
CA SER A 387 16.11 -5.63 13.27
C SER A 387 16.53 -6.18 14.64
N ASP A 388 17.86 -6.32 14.92
CA ASP A 388 18.35 -6.94 16.16
C ASP A 388 17.75 -8.34 16.44
N GLY A 389 17.40 -9.09 15.39
CA GLY A 389 16.81 -10.42 15.48
C GLY A 389 15.32 -10.42 15.88
N ALA A 390 14.60 -9.31 15.66
CA ALA A 390 13.15 -9.22 15.90
C ALA A 390 12.38 -10.33 15.18
N ILE A 391 12.81 -10.65 13.96
CA ILE A 391 12.35 -11.82 13.20
C ILE A 391 13.55 -12.74 12.97
N SER A 392 13.40 -14.03 13.28
CA SER A 392 14.50 -14.99 13.14
C SER A 392 14.91 -15.19 11.67
N PRO A 393 16.20 -15.46 11.38
CA PRO A 393 16.66 -15.75 10.02
C PRO A 393 15.90 -16.90 9.35
N SER A 394 15.52 -17.93 10.12
CA SER A 394 14.76 -19.08 9.60
C SER A 394 13.32 -18.71 9.19
N ALA A 395 12.68 -17.80 9.91
CA ALA A 395 11.36 -17.29 9.56
C ALA A 395 11.40 -16.47 8.27
N ILE A 396 12.39 -15.59 8.14
CA ILE A 396 12.59 -14.79 6.92
C ILE A 396 12.93 -15.71 5.73
N GLU A 397 13.85 -16.66 5.90
CA GLU A 397 14.21 -17.61 4.85
C GLU A 397 13.00 -18.42 4.38
N ARG A 398 12.11 -18.87 5.27
CA ARG A 398 10.88 -19.56 4.89
C ARG A 398 9.98 -18.69 4.01
N ARG A 399 9.82 -17.41 4.32
CA ARG A 399 9.05 -16.45 3.51
C ARG A 399 9.73 -16.21 2.16
N PHE A 400 11.04 -16.04 2.12
CA PHE A 400 11.83 -15.90 0.90
C PHE A 400 11.75 -17.11 -0.03
N ARG A 401 11.70 -18.34 0.51
CA ARG A 401 11.52 -19.55 -0.30
C ARG A 401 10.17 -19.59 -1.01
N ILE A 402 9.11 -19.13 -0.36
CA ILE A 402 7.78 -19.02 -0.96
C ILE A 402 7.80 -17.93 -2.06
N GLN A 403 8.40 -16.78 -1.79
CA GLN A 403 8.56 -15.72 -2.78
C GLN A 403 9.38 -16.17 -3.99
N HIS A 404 10.47 -16.88 -3.77
CA HIS A 404 11.26 -17.49 -4.84
C HIS A 404 10.45 -18.49 -5.67
N ASP A 405 9.64 -19.35 -5.04
CA ASP A 405 8.76 -20.28 -5.74
C ASP A 405 7.74 -19.55 -6.62
N LEU A 406 7.16 -18.45 -6.12
CA LEU A 406 6.26 -17.59 -6.90
C LEU A 406 6.95 -17.03 -8.15
N ILE A 407 8.12 -16.44 -7.99
CA ILE A 407 8.86 -15.79 -9.08
C ILE A 407 9.28 -16.78 -10.15
N PHE A 408 9.89 -17.89 -9.76
CA PHE A 408 10.60 -18.77 -10.70
C PHE A 408 9.84 -20.04 -11.09
N ASN A 409 9.00 -20.60 -10.21
CA ASN A 409 8.27 -21.83 -10.49
C ASN A 409 6.82 -21.58 -10.86
N LYS A 410 6.15 -20.58 -10.22
CA LYS A 410 4.81 -20.17 -10.59
C LYS A 410 4.79 -19.17 -11.72
N ASN A 411 5.94 -18.58 -12.01
CA ASN A 411 6.16 -17.60 -13.08
C ASN A 411 5.13 -16.46 -13.05
N ILE A 412 4.89 -15.92 -11.84
CA ILE A 412 4.01 -14.76 -11.65
C ILE A 412 4.59 -13.52 -12.31
N THR A 413 3.77 -12.50 -12.48
CA THR A 413 4.27 -11.18 -12.90
C THR A 413 5.14 -10.56 -11.82
N ILE A 414 6.33 -10.12 -12.21
CA ILE A 414 7.36 -9.60 -11.28
C ILE A 414 7.61 -8.12 -11.40
N ALA A 415 7.04 -7.49 -12.40
CA ALA A 415 7.20 -6.08 -12.67
C ALA A 415 5.96 -5.50 -13.34
N GLU A 416 5.90 -4.19 -13.35
CA GLU A 416 4.91 -3.42 -14.11
C GLU A 416 5.62 -2.26 -14.81
N LEU A 417 5.24 -2.02 -16.05
CA LEU A 417 5.65 -0.88 -16.86
C LEU A 417 4.40 -0.07 -17.18
N PHE A 418 4.39 1.20 -16.83
CA PHE A 418 3.19 2.04 -16.86
C PHE A 418 3.51 3.44 -17.43
N PRO A 419 3.28 3.66 -18.73
CA PRO A 419 3.47 4.96 -19.36
C PRO A 419 2.37 5.95 -18.95
N THR A 420 2.77 7.21 -18.78
CA THR A 420 1.86 8.33 -18.51
C THR A 420 2.29 9.52 -19.35
N ASN A 421 1.36 10.21 -20.02
CA ASN A 421 1.70 11.47 -20.70
C ASN A 421 1.82 12.61 -19.69
N THR A 422 2.76 13.52 -19.95
CA THR A 422 3.04 14.66 -19.06
C THR A 422 2.23 15.91 -19.42
N GLY A 423 1.46 15.86 -20.54
CA GLY A 423 0.61 16.96 -21.01
C GLY A 423 1.32 18.01 -21.85
N ASP A 424 2.65 17.96 -21.92
CA ASP A 424 3.50 18.89 -22.67
C ASP A 424 4.19 18.24 -23.89
N GLY A 425 3.66 17.12 -24.37
CA GLY A 425 4.26 16.31 -25.44
C GLY A 425 5.29 15.31 -24.93
N GLY A 426 5.44 15.21 -23.62
CA GLY A 426 6.32 14.24 -22.98
C GLY A 426 5.60 12.93 -22.60
N LEU A 427 6.38 11.87 -22.48
CA LEU A 427 5.98 10.57 -21.95
C LEU A 427 6.85 10.24 -20.75
N LEU A 428 6.21 9.94 -19.62
CA LEU A 428 6.85 9.39 -18.43
C LEU A 428 6.61 7.90 -18.40
N GLU A 429 7.61 7.11 -18.70
CA GLU A 429 7.59 5.65 -18.50
C GLU A 429 8.02 5.34 -17.08
N GLN A 430 7.10 4.83 -16.29
CA GLN A 430 7.35 4.35 -14.94
C GLN A 430 7.46 2.83 -14.98
N PHE A 431 8.47 2.28 -14.33
CA PHE A 431 8.59 0.83 -14.17
C PHE A 431 9.07 0.49 -12.76
N TRP A 432 8.60 -0.63 -12.25
CA TRP A 432 8.95 -1.12 -10.92
C TRP A 432 8.93 -2.64 -10.84
N THR A 433 9.57 -3.14 -9.80
CA THR A 433 9.59 -4.57 -9.47
C THR A 433 8.59 -4.86 -8.37
N SER A 434 7.79 -5.93 -8.53
CA SER A 434 6.65 -6.24 -7.66
C SER A 434 7.00 -7.11 -6.44
N MET A 435 8.14 -7.82 -6.48
CA MET A 435 8.49 -8.84 -5.49
C MET A 435 9.91 -8.68 -4.96
N PRO A 436 10.25 -7.54 -4.30
CA PRO A 436 11.61 -7.35 -3.78
C PRO A 436 11.89 -8.24 -2.57
N PHE A 437 13.12 -8.74 -2.45
CA PHE A 437 13.64 -9.39 -1.23
C PHE A 437 14.15 -8.39 -0.18
N SER A 438 14.22 -7.14 -0.54
CA SER A 438 14.57 -6.03 0.36
C SER A 438 13.38 -5.62 1.20
N TRP A 439 13.50 -5.66 2.52
CA TRP A 439 12.46 -5.21 3.44
C TRP A 439 12.99 -4.15 4.39
N GLY A 440 12.20 -3.13 4.63
CA GLY A 440 12.46 -2.08 5.60
C GLY A 440 11.68 -2.25 6.90
N SER A 441 11.62 -1.15 7.66
CA SER A 441 10.88 -1.08 8.91
C SER A 441 10.31 0.32 9.15
N VAL A 442 9.28 0.38 10.00
CA VAL A 442 8.66 1.63 10.43
C VAL A 442 8.31 1.55 11.91
N HIS A 443 8.95 2.39 12.71
CA HIS A 443 8.83 2.39 14.16
C HIS A 443 8.49 3.77 14.70
N LEU A 444 8.04 3.81 15.93
CA LEU A 444 7.82 5.03 16.68
C LEU A 444 9.15 5.75 16.93
N SER A 445 9.26 7.01 16.53
CA SER A 445 10.48 7.81 16.73
C SER A 445 10.55 8.40 18.14
N SER A 446 9.40 8.68 18.75
CA SER A 446 9.28 9.29 20.08
C SER A 446 7.98 8.87 20.75
N ARG A 447 8.03 8.68 22.07
CA ARG A 447 6.84 8.40 22.88
C ARG A 447 5.79 9.51 22.81
N ASP A 448 6.22 10.75 22.70
CA ASP A 448 5.35 11.92 22.80
C ASP A 448 4.86 12.42 21.44
N ASN A 449 5.58 12.08 20.37
CA ASN A 449 5.21 12.43 19.00
C ASN A 449 5.01 11.17 18.13
N ILE A 450 3.78 10.70 18.05
CA ILE A 450 3.39 9.56 17.23
C ILE A 450 3.12 9.93 15.76
N GLU A 451 3.25 11.20 15.39
CA GLU A 451 2.94 11.65 14.04
C GLU A 451 4.12 11.48 13.07
N VAL A 452 5.32 11.38 13.59
CA VAL A 452 6.55 11.22 12.79
C VAL A 452 7.12 9.83 13.00
N PRO A 453 6.96 8.91 12.03
CA PRO A 453 7.59 7.59 12.08
C PRO A 453 9.11 7.67 11.87
N SER A 454 9.83 6.71 12.41
CA SER A 454 11.20 6.38 12.02
C SER A 454 11.11 5.32 10.92
N ILE A 455 11.38 5.69 9.67
CA ILE A 455 11.27 4.79 8.52
C ILE A 455 12.67 4.44 8.03
N THR A 456 12.98 3.15 7.98
CA THR A 456 14.14 2.60 7.27
C THR A 456 13.65 1.94 6.00
N ALA A 457 13.91 2.55 4.84
CA ALA A 457 13.39 2.08 3.56
C ALA A 457 14.01 0.76 3.10
N ASN A 458 15.33 0.64 3.25
CA ASN A 458 16.13 -0.55 2.89
C ASN A 458 15.91 -1.06 1.44
N LEU A 459 15.56 -0.14 0.50
CA LEU A 459 15.34 -0.49 -0.90
C LEU A 459 16.65 -0.97 -1.56
N LEU A 460 16.55 -1.91 -2.51
CA LEU A 460 17.67 -2.47 -3.29
C LEU A 460 18.80 -3.05 -2.41
N SER A 461 18.49 -3.52 -1.20
CA SER A 461 19.49 -4.09 -0.28
C SER A 461 19.95 -5.50 -0.65
N THR A 462 19.29 -6.14 -1.62
CA THR A 462 19.75 -7.38 -2.23
C THR A 462 20.20 -7.15 -3.67
N ASP A 463 21.23 -7.87 -4.09
CA ASP A 463 21.73 -7.81 -5.46
C ASP A 463 20.66 -8.27 -6.49
N PHE A 464 19.81 -9.23 -6.13
CA PHE A 464 18.71 -9.65 -6.99
C PHE A 464 17.72 -8.53 -7.30
N ASP A 465 17.39 -7.69 -6.34
CA ASP A 465 16.43 -6.59 -6.56
C ASP A 465 16.99 -5.56 -7.54
N LEU A 466 18.29 -5.30 -7.49
CA LEU A 466 18.98 -4.44 -8.46
C LEU A 466 19.06 -5.09 -9.85
N ASP A 467 19.38 -6.39 -9.91
CA ASP A 467 19.44 -7.15 -11.17
C ASP A 467 18.08 -7.19 -11.85
N MET A 468 17.02 -7.41 -11.06
CA MET A 468 15.64 -7.44 -11.55
C MET A 468 15.20 -6.07 -12.09
N LEU A 469 15.46 -4.99 -11.34
CA LEU A 469 15.12 -3.64 -11.77
C LEU A 469 15.92 -3.22 -13.02
N THR A 470 17.20 -3.64 -13.13
CA THR A 470 18.04 -3.45 -14.32
C THR A 470 17.43 -4.14 -15.54
N ALA A 471 17.02 -5.40 -15.38
CA ALA A 471 16.47 -6.17 -16.49
C ALA A 471 15.12 -5.62 -16.97
N VAL A 472 14.26 -5.15 -16.04
CA VAL A 472 12.98 -4.47 -16.36
C VAL A 472 13.24 -3.15 -17.07
N GLY A 473 14.21 -2.35 -16.61
CA GLY A 473 14.59 -1.10 -17.28
C GLY A 473 15.11 -1.31 -18.70
N ARG A 474 15.90 -2.36 -18.93
CA ARG A 474 16.34 -2.76 -20.29
C ARG A 474 15.19 -3.20 -21.17
N LEU A 475 14.19 -3.91 -20.61
CA LEU A 475 12.99 -4.29 -21.34
C LEU A 475 12.19 -3.05 -21.74
N SER A 476 12.06 -2.07 -20.84
CA SER A 476 11.44 -0.77 -21.13
C SER A 476 12.15 -0.04 -22.27
N GLN A 477 13.48 0.15 -22.17
CA GLN A 477 14.25 0.78 -23.24
C GLN A 477 14.12 0.05 -24.58
N LYS A 478 14.16 -1.28 -24.56
CA LYS A 478 13.99 -2.11 -25.76
C LYS A 478 12.63 -1.85 -26.41
N ALA A 479 11.55 -1.76 -25.64
CA ALA A 479 10.23 -1.50 -26.18
C ALA A 479 10.18 -0.16 -26.92
N TYR A 480 10.70 0.93 -26.31
CA TYR A 480 10.73 2.25 -26.95
C TYR A 480 11.73 2.37 -28.10
N ALA A 481 12.70 1.46 -28.21
CA ALA A 481 13.62 1.35 -29.34
C ALA A 481 13.11 0.42 -30.46
N THR A 482 11.96 -0.24 -30.29
CA THR A 482 11.38 -1.22 -31.22
C THR A 482 10.23 -0.58 -32.00
N ALA A 483 10.21 -0.77 -33.33
CA ALA A 483 9.09 -0.35 -34.15
C ALA A 483 7.84 -1.23 -33.87
N PRO A 484 6.64 -0.66 -33.94
CA PRO A 484 6.34 0.72 -34.36
C PRO A 484 6.32 1.76 -33.22
N LEU A 485 6.57 1.40 -31.95
CA LEU A 485 6.50 2.33 -30.82
C LEU A 485 7.61 3.41 -30.93
N THR A 486 8.80 3.04 -31.42
CA THR A 486 9.91 3.99 -31.65
C THR A 486 9.56 5.14 -32.59
N ASP A 487 8.57 4.98 -33.50
CA ASP A 487 8.13 6.04 -34.42
C ASP A 487 7.46 7.22 -33.68
N LEU A 488 7.04 7.02 -32.44
CA LEU A 488 6.46 8.06 -31.60
C LEU A 488 7.49 8.87 -30.84
N ILE A 489 8.75 8.45 -30.81
CA ILE A 489 9.80 9.10 -30.04
C ILE A 489 10.48 10.16 -30.92
N ALA A 490 10.43 11.43 -30.49
CA ALA A 490 10.93 12.56 -31.28
C ALA A 490 12.46 12.65 -31.26
N ASP A 491 13.06 12.35 -30.14
CA ASP A 491 14.50 12.41 -29.92
C ASP A 491 14.92 11.49 -28.75
N ASN A 492 16.22 11.40 -28.54
CA ASN A 492 16.82 10.64 -27.47
C ASN A 492 16.79 11.42 -26.15
N SER A 493 15.59 11.76 -25.66
CA SER A 493 15.40 12.51 -24.43
C SER A 493 15.69 11.70 -23.16
N SER A 494 15.97 12.44 -22.10
CA SER A 494 16.44 11.91 -20.81
C SER A 494 15.53 10.82 -20.20
N PRO A 495 16.09 9.76 -19.63
CA PRO A 495 17.51 9.45 -19.50
C PRO A 495 18.08 8.95 -20.81
N GLY A 496 17.49 9.36 -21.89
CA GLY A 496 17.66 9.00 -23.26
C GLY A 496 18.97 8.26 -23.58
N TYR A 497 19.05 7.69 -24.70
CA TYR A 497 20.18 6.89 -25.19
C TYR A 497 21.55 7.57 -25.01
N THR A 498 21.59 8.89 -24.75
CA THR A 498 22.83 9.63 -24.46
C THR A 498 23.36 9.44 -23.03
N LYS A 499 22.48 9.25 -22.03
CA LYS A 499 22.90 9.05 -20.62
C LYS A 499 22.95 7.57 -20.25
N LEU A 500 22.11 6.76 -20.88
CA LEU A 500 22.02 5.32 -20.65
C LEU A 500 21.77 4.63 -21.99
N PRO A 501 22.83 4.36 -22.80
CA PRO A 501 22.68 3.78 -24.12
C PRO A 501 22.09 2.36 -24.06
N LEU A 502 21.54 1.87 -25.18
CA LEU A 502 20.89 0.56 -25.28
C LEU A 502 21.84 -0.61 -24.90
N ASP A 503 23.13 -0.43 -25.12
CA ASP A 503 24.20 -1.37 -24.78
C ASP A 503 24.87 -1.05 -23.43
N ALA A 504 24.24 -0.22 -22.60
CA ALA A 504 24.77 0.15 -21.28
C ALA A 504 25.11 -1.07 -20.44
N SER A 505 26.29 -1.03 -19.82
CA SER A 505 26.76 -2.10 -18.93
C SER A 505 25.88 -2.21 -17.67
N ASP A 506 25.99 -3.34 -16.95
CA ASP A 506 25.31 -3.52 -15.65
C ASP A 506 25.74 -2.47 -14.63
N GLU A 507 27.00 -2.01 -14.67
CA GLU A 507 27.51 -0.97 -13.80
C GLU A 507 26.90 0.42 -14.09
N GLN A 508 26.72 0.75 -15.38
CA GLN A 508 26.04 2.00 -15.77
C GLN A 508 24.57 1.97 -15.34
N TRP A 509 23.89 0.85 -15.52
CA TRP A 509 22.53 0.66 -15.03
C TRP A 509 22.45 0.76 -13.51
N ALA A 510 23.34 0.07 -12.78
CA ALA A 510 23.37 0.14 -11.32
C ALA A 510 23.58 1.57 -10.81
N THR A 511 24.48 2.33 -11.44
CA THR A 511 24.72 3.74 -11.12
C THR A 511 23.47 4.58 -11.35
N PHE A 512 22.81 4.42 -12.51
CA PHE A 512 21.58 5.13 -12.83
C PHE A 512 20.44 4.79 -11.85
N LEU A 513 20.21 3.50 -11.59
CA LEU A 513 19.15 3.05 -10.72
C LEU A 513 19.35 3.50 -9.27
N LYS A 514 20.55 3.38 -8.74
CA LYS A 514 20.87 3.86 -7.39
C LYS A 514 20.65 5.37 -7.21
N ALA A 515 20.89 6.14 -8.27
CA ALA A 515 20.66 7.59 -8.26
C ALA A 515 19.18 7.98 -8.43
N ASN A 516 18.36 7.16 -9.11
CA ASN A 516 17.01 7.54 -9.55
C ASN A 516 15.88 6.68 -8.95
N ALA A 517 16.17 5.51 -8.36
CA ALA A 517 15.14 4.70 -7.75
C ALA A 517 14.47 5.41 -6.58
N LEU A 518 13.15 5.28 -6.52
CA LEU A 518 12.25 5.85 -5.53
C LEU A 518 11.37 4.75 -4.92
N ASN A 519 10.65 5.12 -3.89
CA ASN A 519 9.55 4.35 -3.34
C ASN A 519 8.28 4.55 -4.18
N ALA A 520 7.58 3.48 -4.51
CA ALA A 520 6.32 3.55 -5.27
C ALA A 520 5.11 3.95 -4.39
N LEU A 521 5.29 4.09 -3.09
CA LEU A 521 4.23 4.37 -2.10
C LEU A 521 3.20 3.23 -1.98
N HIS A 522 3.60 2.02 -2.32
CA HIS A 522 2.81 0.79 -2.23
C HIS A 522 3.13 -0.01 -0.95
N VAL A 523 3.35 0.69 0.16
CA VAL A 523 3.87 0.10 1.41
C VAL A 523 2.89 -0.86 2.05
N VAL A 524 3.39 -2.07 2.36
CA VAL A 524 2.66 -3.16 3.03
C VAL A 524 3.51 -3.80 4.14
N GLY A 525 2.93 -4.67 4.94
CA GLY A 525 3.64 -5.68 5.74
C GLY A 525 4.07 -5.26 7.14
N SER A 526 3.96 -3.99 7.53
CA SER A 526 4.44 -3.49 8.84
C SER A 526 3.66 -4.01 10.07
N CYS A 527 2.49 -4.63 9.86
CA CYS A 527 1.73 -5.40 10.84
C CYS A 527 1.31 -6.74 10.24
N ALA A 528 2.22 -7.45 9.59
CA ALA A 528 1.95 -8.60 8.74
C ALA A 528 1.01 -9.64 9.36
N MET A 529 0.03 -10.09 8.56
CA MET A 529 -0.86 -11.21 8.88
C MET A 529 -0.10 -12.52 8.65
N LEU A 530 0.44 -13.06 9.73
CA LEU A 530 1.27 -14.26 9.74
C LEU A 530 1.17 -14.96 11.10
N PRO A 531 1.49 -16.26 11.19
CA PRO A 531 1.81 -16.90 12.45
C PRO A 531 2.91 -16.14 13.20
N LYS A 532 2.80 -16.06 14.53
CA LYS A 532 3.71 -15.30 15.38
C LYS A 532 5.19 -15.69 15.18
N GLU A 533 5.47 -16.97 14.98
CA GLU A 533 6.82 -17.50 14.74
C GLU A 533 7.44 -17.07 13.41
N LEU A 534 6.63 -16.58 12.45
CA LEU A 534 7.09 -16.00 11.20
C LEU A 534 7.23 -14.47 11.27
N GLY A 535 7.14 -13.88 12.44
CA GLY A 535 7.16 -12.43 12.64
C GLY A 535 5.79 -11.79 12.47
N GLY A 536 4.70 -12.55 12.58
CA GLY A 536 3.32 -12.07 12.44
C GLY A 536 2.90 -11.13 13.57
N VAL A 537 2.09 -10.14 13.20
CA VAL A 537 1.46 -9.18 14.13
C VAL A 537 -0.01 -9.51 14.33
N VAL A 538 -0.71 -9.88 13.28
CA VAL A 538 -2.10 -10.33 13.36
C VAL A 538 -2.24 -11.76 12.85
N ASP A 539 -3.24 -12.46 13.39
CA ASP A 539 -3.64 -13.79 12.94
C ASP A 539 -4.57 -13.75 11.71
N SER A 540 -5.03 -14.90 11.23
CA SER A 540 -5.95 -15.01 10.11
C SER A 540 -7.33 -14.38 10.34
N ASP A 541 -7.69 -14.06 11.58
CA ASP A 541 -8.88 -13.27 11.92
C ASP A 541 -8.57 -11.79 12.10
N VAL A 542 -7.41 -11.34 11.61
CA VAL A 542 -6.86 -10.00 11.71
C VAL A 542 -6.73 -9.47 13.15
N LYS A 543 -6.72 -10.36 14.14
CA LYS A 543 -6.54 -10.03 15.56
C LYS A 543 -5.06 -9.91 15.91
N VAL A 544 -4.71 -8.88 16.66
CA VAL A 544 -3.34 -8.68 17.15
C VAL A 544 -2.98 -9.78 18.14
N HIS A 545 -1.91 -10.51 17.86
CA HIS A 545 -1.43 -11.59 18.73
C HIS A 545 -1.23 -11.12 20.18
N GLY A 546 -1.71 -11.89 21.13
CA GLY A 546 -1.62 -11.56 22.57
C GLY A 546 -2.69 -10.58 23.08
N THR A 547 -3.61 -10.14 22.22
CA THR A 547 -4.76 -9.33 22.60
C THR A 547 -6.08 -10.11 22.40
N ARG A 548 -7.13 -9.68 23.09
CA ARG A 548 -8.45 -10.30 22.99
C ARG A 548 -9.31 -9.66 21.89
N ASN A 549 -9.25 -8.33 21.77
CA ASN A 549 -10.22 -7.54 21.03
C ASN A 549 -9.58 -6.31 20.32
N VAL A 550 -8.35 -6.48 19.85
CA VAL A 550 -7.67 -5.51 18.99
C VAL A 550 -7.47 -6.13 17.62
N ARG A 551 -7.85 -5.42 16.56
CA ARG A 551 -7.59 -5.82 15.18
C ARG A 551 -6.80 -4.74 14.44
N VAL A 552 -6.08 -5.16 13.40
CA VAL A 552 -5.51 -4.26 12.40
C VAL A 552 -6.08 -4.64 11.05
N VAL A 553 -6.60 -3.65 10.31
CA VAL A 553 -7.16 -3.86 8.96
C VAL A 553 -6.77 -2.67 8.07
N ASP A 554 -5.66 -2.79 7.39
CA ASP A 554 -5.20 -1.88 6.32
C ASP A 554 -4.04 -2.54 5.55
N ALA A 555 -3.33 -1.79 4.72
CA ALA A 555 -2.18 -2.29 3.95
C ALA A 555 -1.10 -2.93 4.82
N SER A 556 -0.98 -2.55 6.11
CA SER A 556 0.05 -3.10 7.01
C SER A 556 -0.06 -4.61 7.23
N ILE A 557 -1.27 -5.18 7.10
CA ILE A 557 -1.46 -6.62 7.36
C ILE A 557 -1.12 -7.51 6.16
N ILE A 558 -1.01 -6.96 4.95
CA ILE A 558 -0.65 -7.71 3.75
C ILE A 558 0.73 -8.35 3.96
N PRO A 559 0.83 -9.69 4.01
CA PRO A 559 2.04 -10.36 4.52
C PRO A 559 3.19 -10.42 3.52
N MET A 560 2.88 -10.21 2.23
CA MET A 560 3.81 -10.25 1.11
C MET A 560 3.31 -9.31 0.04
N GLN A 561 4.22 -8.56 -0.59
CA GLN A 561 3.90 -7.64 -1.68
C GLN A 561 3.22 -8.36 -2.85
N LEU A 562 2.41 -7.65 -3.59
CA LEU A 562 1.61 -8.15 -4.71
C LEU A 562 2.02 -7.50 -6.03
N SER A 563 1.77 -8.19 -7.14
CA SER A 563 1.87 -7.61 -8.48
C SER A 563 0.76 -6.57 -8.67
N GLY A 564 1.08 -5.38 -9.17
CA GLY A 564 0.13 -4.30 -9.37
C GLY A 564 0.05 -3.32 -8.19
N HIS A 565 -1.06 -2.62 -8.07
CA HIS A 565 -1.24 -1.53 -7.11
C HIS A 565 -1.91 -2.00 -5.83
N THR A 566 -1.48 -1.49 -4.67
CA THR A 566 -1.94 -1.98 -3.36
C THR A 566 -3.38 -1.57 -3.01
N MET A 567 -3.99 -0.61 -3.72
CA MET A 567 -5.33 -0.10 -3.39
C MET A 567 -6.40 -1.19 -3.52
N ALA A 568 -6.46 -1.91 -4.65
CA ALA A 568 -7.43 -3.00 -4.85
C ALA A 568 -7.29 -4.08 -3.76
N PRO A 569 -6.07 -4.62 -3.47
CA PRO A 569 -5.87 -5.54 -2.35
C PRO A 569 -6.38 -5.03 -1.01
N VAL A 570 -6.21 -3.75 -0.70
CA VAL A 570 -6.68 -3.17 0.57
C VAL A 570 -8.21 -3.19 0.65
N TYR A 571 -8.93 -2.87 -0.42
CA TYR A 571 -10.39 -2.98 -0.45
C TYR A 571 -10.87 -4.42 -0.25
N GLY A 572 -10.32 -5.39 -1.01
CA GLY A 572 -10.69 -6.80 -0.87
C GLY A 572 -10.39 -7.37 0.52
N VAL A 573 -9.23 -7.02 1.08
CA VAL A 573 -8.84 -7.39 2.45
C VAL A 573 -9.80 -6.80 3.48
N ALA A 574 -10.20 -5.54 3.33
CA ALA A 574 -11.08 -4.86 4.27
C ALA A 574 -12.50 -5.44 4.23
N GLU A 575 -13.04 -5.73 3.04
CA GLU A 575 -14.35 -6.40 2.88
C GLU A 575 -14.35 -7.77 3.56
N MET A 576 -13.34 -8.60 3.30
CA MET A 576 -13.22 -9.91 3.92
C MET A 576 -13.03 -9.82 5.45
N ALA A 577 -12.24 -8.84 5.93
CA ALA A 577 -12.04 -8.61 7.35
C ALA A 577 -13.33 -8.17 8.04
N ALA A 578 -14.14 -7.33 7.40
CA ALA A 578 -15.45 -6.93 7.95
C ALA A 578 -16.36 -8.12 8.20
N ASP A 579 -16.42 -9.08 7.28
CA ASP A 579 -17.19 -10.32 7.45
C ASP A 579 -16.65 -11.19 8.59
N ARG A 580 -15.33 -11.30 8.72
CA ARG A 580 -14.71 -12.03 9.85
C ARG A 580 -15.02 -11.36 11.20
N ILE A 581 -15.06 -10.02 11.25
CA ILE A 581 -15.47 -9.28 12.44
C ILE A 581 -16.96 -9.57 12.73
N LYS A 582 -17.85 -9.47 11.73
CA LYS A 582 -19.29 -9.76 11.89
C LYS A 582 -19.53 -11.21 12.34
N ALA A 583 -18.78 -12.18 11.84
CA ALA A 583 -18.88 -13.58 12.26
C ALA A 583 -18.55 -13.81 13.74
N SER A 584 -17.79 -12.93 14.38
CA SER A 584 -17.46 -13.00 15.81
C SER A 584 -18.58 -12.49 16.73
N TRP A 585 -19.72 -12.01 16.18
CA TRP A 585 -20.87 -11.52 16.98
C TRP A 585 -21.78 -12.61 17.51
N LYS A 586 -21.49 -13.88 17.22
CA LYS A 586 -22.26 -15.05 17.64
C LYS A 586 -22.02 -15.40 19.12
#